data_16117f70b7f6d0c186f995432152c888
#
_entry.id   16117f70b7f6d0c186f995432152c888
#
_cell.length_a   1.000
_cell.length_b   1.000
_cell.length_c   1.000
_cell.angle_alpha   90.00
_cell.angle_beta   90.00
_cell.angle_gamma   90.00
#
_symmetry.space_group_name_H-M   'P 1'
#
loop_
_entity.id
_entity.type
_entity.pdbx_description
1 polymer ?
#
loop_
_entity_poly.entity_id
_entity_poly.type
_entity_poly.pdbx_seq_one_letter_code
_entity_poly.pdbx_strand_id
1 'polypeptide(L)'
;MKCKQCGKDNRPEALWCRFCGTELAAVPDTLSGTSPGLSGTTQDKFCPGLNQSAQDRSGELLIGKDCIKAGLEELDKKLKVAQIFAKGGTRIGLDCLILGDPGTGKTFIAQLIASKMLAAGVVKQRPTVVDAADWDAFAGEFDSNIASLKDGILLITNAQKLLPTSRAQDVNQLDKLFTRMRNTEGAPIVLLCGQVNEMAEFLEHNKDVHRLFEFDFRLDAFALADLVLLARTLLQQKYGAGLSEGLPERLNAHFAWYMRQAELGHTNGHLAEKVAEDLSVSAALRGSRTVGVEDIDPGQCFIPKSEEEIISGLDNYVGLQGVKDEIKAIIRNIKARKANGVKGKLLKDHYLFTGNPGTGKTSFARTFGEVLNSVGALPTGQFVEVSGKDFIGQFVGDSEANVKNIVNKAMGGVLFIDEA
;
A
#
# COMPACT_ATOMS: atom_id res chain seq x y z
N MET A 1 -16.84 -9.34 -28.40
CA MET A 1 -16.06 -8.83 -29.56
C MET A 1 -14.59 -9.16 -29.41
N LYS A 2 -13.84 -9.36 -30.50
CA LYS A 2 -12.38 -9.60 -30.44
C LYS A 2 -11.60 -8.29 -30.35
N CYS A 3 -10.64 -8.22 -29.44
CA CYS A 3 -9.75 -7.08 -29.37
C CYS A 3 -8.80 -7.05 -30.57
N LYS A 4 -8.76 -5.93 -31.28
CA LYS A 4 -7.87 -5.74 -32.44
C LYS A 4 -6.37 -5.76 -32.06
N GLN A 5 -6.04 -5.42 -30.83
CA GLN A 5 -4.66 -5.33 -30.34
C GLN A 5 -4.10 -6.69 -29.88
N CYS A 6 -4.85 -7.46 -29.08
CA CYS A 6 -4.36 -8.71 -28.50
C CYS A 6 -5.09 -9.97 -28.98
N GLY A 7 -6.10 -9.86 -29.86
CA GLY A 7 -6.85 -10.98 -30.45
C GLY A 7 -7.78 -11.73 -29.51
N LYS A 8 -7.85 -11.36 -28.23
CA LYS A 8 -8.66 -12.07 -27.21
C LYS A 8 -10.12 -11.63 -27.22
N ASP A 9 -11.01 -12.57 -26.90
CA ASP A 9 -12.45 -12.32 -26.87
C ASP A 9 -12.87 -11.58 -25.60
N ASN A 10 -13.68 -10.54 -25.80
CA ASN A 10 -14.29 -9.72 -24.77
C ASN A 10 -15.82 -9.78 -24.85
N ARG A 11 -16.52 -9.36 -23.81
CA ARG A 11 -17.98 -9.25 -23.83
C ARG A 11 -18.44 -8.27 -24.93
N PRO A 12 -19.60 -8.48 -25.58
CA PRO A 12 -20.09 -7.62 -26.66
C PRO A 12 -20.18 -6.13 -26.30
N GLU A 13 -20.45 -5.83 -25.02
CA GLU A 13 -20.67 -4.47 -24.47
C GLU A 13 -19.42 -3.89 -23.82
N ALA A 14 -18.25 -4.56 -23.92
CA ALA A 14 -17.03 -4.08 -23.30
C ALA A 14 -16.48 -2.88 -24.05
N LEU A 15 -16.38 -1.74 -23.40
CA LEU A 15 -15.74 -0.54 -23.94
C LEU A 15 -14.22 -0.69 -24.02
N TRP A 16 -13.64 -1.52 -23.17
CA TRP A 16 -12.20 -1.74 -23.05
C TRP A 16 -11.87 -3.23 -23.02
N CYS A 17 -10.74 -3.61 -23.60
CA CYS A 17 -10.25 -4.98 -23.57
C CYS A 17 -9.77 -5.36 -22.15
N ARG A 18 -10.38 -6.37 -21.53
CA ARG A 18 -10.02 -6.86 -20.20
C ARG A 18 -8.61 -7.46 -20.10
N PHE A 19 -7.93 -7.73 -21.23
CA PHE A 19 -6.63 -8.37 -21.25
C PHE A 19 -5.48 -7.41 -21.55
N CYS A 20 -5.70 -6.37 -22.37
CA CYS A 20 -4.66 -5.42 -22.75
C CYS A 20 -5.05 -3.95 -22.54
N GLY A 21 -6.27 -3.68 -22.04
CA GLY A 21 -6.73 -2.32 -21.76
C GLY A 21 -7.04 -1.46 -23.00
N THR A 22 -7.01 -2.02 -24.22
CA THR A 22 -7.30 -1.27 -25.45
C THR A 22 -8.79 -1.01 -25.58
N GLU A 23 -9.17 0.18 -26.01
CA GLU A 23 -10.56 0.57 -26.30
C GLU A 23 -11.15 -0.29 -27.42
N LEU A 24 -12.36 -0.80 -27.22
CA LEU A 24 -13.04 -1.75 -28.13
C LEU A 24 -14.20 -1.14 -28.90
N ALA A 25 -14.79 -0.04 -28.40
CA ALA A 25 -15.89 0.66 -29.05
C ALA A 25 -15.66 2.16 -29.00
N ALA A 26 -15.92 2.86 -30.10
CA ALA A 26 -15.93 4.32 -30.11
C ALA A 26 -17.15 4.83 -29.34
N VAL A 27 -16.93 5.68 -28.37
CA VAL A 27 -17.99 6.48 -27.72
C VAL A 27 -18.57 7.43 -28.77
N PRO A 28 -19.91 7.54 -28.95
CA PRO A 28 -20.47 8.50 -29.89
C PRO A 28 -20.09 9.90 -29.53
N ASP A 29 -19.47 10.61 -30.46
CA ASP A 29 -19.11 12.02 -30.38
C ASP A 29 -20.35 12.91 -30.15
N THR A 30 -20.46 13.46 -28.94
CA THR A 30 -21.11 14.76 -28.75
C THR A 30 -20.27 15.54 -27.74
N LEU A 31 -19.30 16.24 -28.26
CA LEU A 31 -18.78 17.55 -27.89
C LEU A 31 -17.38 17.71 -28.54
N SER A 32 -17.42 18.31 -29.72
CA SER A 32 -16.27 18.65 -30.55
C SER A 32 -15.48 19.82 -30.00
N GLY A 33 -14.17 19.72 -30.05
CA GLY A 33 -13.21 20.81 -29.81
C GLY A 33 -11.80 20.41 -30.25
N THR A 34 -11.59 20.38 -31.58
CA THR A 34 -10.33 20.55 -32.35
C THR A 34 -9.01 19.98 -31.87
N SER A 35 -8.51 19.06 -32.69
CA SER A 35 -7.14 18.49 -32.83
C SER A 35 -6.04 19.53 -33.19
N PRO A 36 -4.71 19.19 -33.37
CA PRO A 36 -4.18 17.95 -33.95
C PRO A 36 -2.89 17.35 -33.35
N GLY A 37 -2.77 16.04 -33.52
CA GLY A 37 -1.58 15.27 -33.91
C GLY A 37 -0.29 15.33 -33.10
N LEU A 38 0.04 14.17 -32.54
CA LEU A 38 1.36 13.54 -32.70
C LEU A 38 1.41 12.18 -31.98
N SER A 39 1.88 11.20 -32.70
CA SER A 39 2.34 9.83 -32.41
C SER A 39 2.51 9.41 -30.93
N GLY A 40 1.86 8.28 -30.59
CA GLY A 40 1.86 7.64 -29.30
C GLY A 40 3.22 7.10 -28.84
N THR A 41 3.53 7.46 -27.65
CA THR A 41 4.44 6.75 -26.77
C THR A 41 3.67 6.42 -25.49
N THR A 42 4.01 5.32 -24.89
CA THR A 42 3.42 4.58 -23.76
C THR A 42 3.14 5.40 -22.45
N GLN A 43 2.83 6.69 -22.53
CA GLN A 43 2.76 7.63 -21.39
C GLN A 43 1.36 7.83 -20.77
N ASP A 44 0.27 7.30 -21.38
CA ASP A 44 -1.10 7.66 -20.95
C ASP A 44 -1.82 6.61 -20.08
N LYS A 45 -1.10 5.66 -19.48
CA LYS A 45 -1.73 4.54 -18.74
C LYS A 45 -1.91 4.75 -17.24
N PHE A 46 -1.52 5.88 -16.67
CA PHE A 46 -1.63 6.11 -15.22
C PHE A 46 -2.41 7.38 -14.87
N CYS A 47 -3.60 7.19 -14.31
CA CYS A 47 -4.49 8.18 -13.69
C CYS A 47 -4.93 9.37 -14.57
N PRO A 48 -6.02 9.27 -15.35
CA PRO A 48 -6.59 10.39 -16.11
C PRO A 48 -7.40 11.37 -15.24
N GLY A 49 -6.91 11.76 -14.08
CA GLY A 49 -7.61 12.66 -13.15
C GLY A 49 -6.77 13.77 -12.51
N LEU A 50 -5.46 13.77 -12.73
CA LEU A 50 -4.55 14.73 -12.08
C LEU A 50 -4.13 15.92 -12.97
N ASN A 51 -4.92 16.25 -13.99
CA ASN A 51 -4.68 17.41 -14.80
C ASN A 51 -5.34 18.66 -14.15
N GLN A 52 -4.51 19.61 -13.74
CA GLN A 52 -4.77 21.04 -13.50
C GLN A 52 -5.20 21.56 -12.13
N SER A 53 -5.39 20.77 -11.07
CA SER A 53 -5.67 21.34 -9.74
C SER A 53 -4.84 20.74 -8.59
N ALA A 54 -3.69 20.15 -8.89
CA ALA A 54 -2.87 19.47 -7.89
C ALA A 54 -2.16 20.42 -6.90
N GLN A 55 -2.10 21.72 -7.21
CA GLN A 55 -1.41 22.69 -6.37
C GLN A 55 -2.18 23.08 -5.11
N ASP A 56 -3.53 23.09 -5.13
CA ASP A 56 -4.34 23.49 -3.97
C ASP A 56 -4.85 22.31 -3.09
N ARG A 57 -4.72 21.07 -3.57
CA ARG A 57 -5.25 19.87 -2.87
C ARG A 57 -4.21 18.98 -2.21
N SER A 58 -2.94 19.36 -2.19
CA SER A 58 -1.84 18.53 -1.69
C SER A 58 -1.95 18.17 -0.20
N GLY A 59 -2.68 18.95 0.59
CA GLY A 59 -2.92 18.67 2.01
C GLY A 59 -4.01 17.62 2.28
N GLU A 60 -5.05 17.57 1.44
CA GLU A 60 -6.19 16.66 1.62
C GLU A 60 -5.95 15.24 1.12
N LEU A 61 -4.96 15.04 0.26
CA LEU A 61 -4.67 13.75 -0.39
C LEU A 61 -3.66 12.86 0.38
N LEU A 62 -3.06 13.36 1.47
CA LEU A 62 -2.10 12.59 2.28
C LEU A 62 -2.80 11.80 3.39
N ILE A 63 -3.85 11.06 3.04
CA ILE A 63 -4.58 10.21 3.97
C ILE A 63 -3.63 9.17 4.56
N GLY A 64 -3.55 9.08 5.91
CA GLY A 64 -2.75 8.09 6.62
C GLY A 64 -1.24 8.17 6.40
N LYS A 65 -0.72 9.33 6.00
CA LYS A 65 0.71 9.52 5.68
C LYS A 65 1.41 10.53 6.61
N ASP A 66 1.04 10.54 7.87
CA ASP A 66 1.66 11.42 8.88
C ASP A 66 3.16 11.15 9.04
N CYS A 67 3.60 9.90 8.83
CA CYS A 67 5.00 9.48 8.93
C CYS A 67 5.95 10.25 7.99
N ILE A 68 5.46 10.73 6.84
CA ILE A 68 6.30 11.44 5.86
C ILE A 68 6.11 12.95 5.84
N LYS A 69 5.19 13.52 6.63
CA LYS A 69 4.91 14.96 6.65
C LYS A 69 6.16 15.80 6.92
N ALA A 70 6.92 15.44 7.96
CA ALA A 70 8.16 16.13 8.30
C ALA A 70 9.19 16.11 7.17
N GLY A 71 9.35 14.96 6.50
CA GLY A 71 10.25 14.83 5.35
C GLY A 71 9.81 15.67 4.16
N LEU A 72 8.50 15.77 3.91
CA LEU A 72 7.96 16.64 2.85
C LEU A 72 8.15 18.12 3.15
N GLU A 73 8.02 18.53 4.41
CA GLU A 73 8.32 19.90 4.84
C GLU A 73 9.81 20.23 4.69
N GLU A 74 10.70 19.29 4.99
CA GLU A 74 12.14 19.46 4.79
C GLU A 74 12.48 19.54 3.30
N LEU A 75 11.85 18.72 2.46
CA LEU A 75 11.97 18.81 1.02
C LEU A 75 11.53 20.19 0.52
N ASP A 76 10.40 20.73 0.99
CA ASP A 76 9.92 22.06 0.60
C ASP A 76 10.92 23.18 0.98
N LYS A 77 11.59 23.07 2.13
CA LYS A 77 12.68 23.97 2.51
C LYS A 77 13.87 23.87 1.56
N LYS A 78 14.30 22.66 1.21
CA LYS A 78 15.40 22.44 0.26
C LYS A 78 15.06 22.91 -1.15
N LEU A 79 13.82 22.71 -1.61
CA LEU A 79 13.38 23.23 -2.91
C LEU A 79 13.46 24.77 -2.98
N LYS A 80 13.11 25.47 -1.90
CA LYS A 80 13.29 26.95 -1.83
C LYS A 80 14.78 27.33 -1.93
N VAL A 81 15.66 26.60 -1.26
CA VAL A 81 17.12 26.82 -1.36
C VAL A 81 17.59 26.55 -2.79
N ALA A 82 17.14 25.43 -3.40
CA ALA A 82 17.48 25.09 -4.77
C ALA A 82 17.08 26.18 -5.77
N GLN A 83 15.92 26.80 -5.62
CA GLN A 83 15.48 27.92 -6.45
C GLN A 83 16.43 29.13 -6.40
N ILE A 84 16.97 29.41 -5.21
CA ILE A 84 17.90 30.55 -5.01
C ILE A 84 19.27 30.27 -5.65
N PHE A 85 19.76 29.03 -5.50
CA PHE A 85 21.13 28.65 -5.91
C PHE A 85 21.22 28.00 -7.31
N ALA A 86 20.06 27.67 -7.95
CA ALA A 86 20.03 27.04 -9.28
C ALA A 86 20.76 27.86 -10.36
N LYS A 87 20.94 29.16 -10.18
CA LYS A 87 21.68 30.02 -11.09
C LYS A 87 23.21 29.79 -11.07
N GLY A 88 23.73 29.00 -10.13
CA GLY A 88 25.17 28.77 -9.95
C GLY A 88 25.68 27.42 -10.45
N GLY A 89 24.87 26.58 -11.09
CA GLY A 89 25.28 25.28 -11.63
C GLY A 89 25.57 24.20 -10.57
N THR A 90 25.34 24.49 -9.30
CA THR A 90 25.57 23.53 -8.21
C THR A 90 24.40 22.56 -8.11
N ARG A 91 24.64 21.26 -8.32
CA ARG A 91 23.62 20.20 -8.09
C ARG A 91 23.34 20.10 -6.59
N ILE A 92 22.11 20.42 -6.18
CA ILE A 92 21.64 20.16 -4.82
C ILE A 92 21.11 18.73 -4.79
N GLY A 93 21.51 17.93 -3.81
CA GLY A 93 21.01 16.57 -3.62
C GLY A 93 19.50 16.57 -3.34
N LEU A 94 18.72 16.00 -4.25
CA LEU A 94 17.26 15.89 -4.17
C LEU A 94 16.80 14.48 -4.52
N ASP A 95 17.75 13.52 -4.58
CA ASP A 95 17.43 12.13 -4.82
C ASP A 95 16.64 11.56 -3.63
N CYS A 96 15.52 10.88 -3.91
CA CYS A 96 14.62 10.39 -2.88
C CYS A 96 14.46 8.87 -2.96
N LEU A 97 14.54 8.22 -1.81
CA LEU A 97 14.17 6.84 -1.61
C LEU A 97 12.76 6.77 -1.01
N ILE A 98 11.87 5.98 -1.59
CA ILE A 98 10.48 5.87 -1.19
C ILE A 98 10.15 4.40 -0.97
N LEU A 99 10.06 4.00 0.28
CA LEU A 99 9.86 2.62 0.69
C LEU A 99 8.47 2.41 1.29
N GLY A 100 7.90 1.24 1.05
CA GLY A 100 6.60 0.86 1.61
C GLY A 100 6.11 -0.46 1.02
N ASP A 101 5.14 -1.08 1.66
CA ASP A 101 4.51 -2.30 1.16
C ASP A 101 3.67 -2.05 -0.11
N PRO A 102 3.24 -3.09 -0.83
CA PRO A 102 2.34 -2.94 -1.97
C PRO A 102 1.07 -2.15 -1.59
N GLY A 103 0.67 -1.22 -2.45
CA GLY A 103 -0.53 -0.41 -2.24
C GLY A 103 -0.41 0.75 -1.24
N THR A 104 0.74 0.99 -0.61
CA THR A 104 0.91 2.10 0.35
C THR A 104 0.99 3.49 -0.29
N GLY A 105 0.94 3.59 -1.61
CA GLY A 105 0.95 4.86 -2.33
C GLY A 105 2.34 5.37 -2.71
N LYS A 106 3.37 4.53 -2.79
CA LYS A 106 4.74 4.92 -3.18
C LYS A 106 4.79 5.77 -4.45
N THR A 107 4.16 5.28 -5.52
CA THR A 107 4.14 5.97 -6.81
C THR A 107 3.41 7.31 -6.72
N PHE A 108 2.32 7.38 -5.96
CA PHE A 108 1.60 8.62 -5.71
C PHE A 108 2.49 9.66 -5.00
N ILE A 109 3.20 9.26 -3.95
CA ILE A 109 4.14 10.16 -3.24
C ILE A 109 5.29 10.58 -4.14
N ALA A 110 5.84 9.68 -4.96
CA ALA A 110 6.88 10.03 -5.93
C ALA A 110 6.38 11.07 -6.95
N GLN A 111 5.15 10.92 -7.46
CA GLN A 111 4.54 11.89 -8.37
C GLN A 111 4.25 13.22 -7.68
N LEU A 112 3.83 13.22 -6.43
CA LEU A 112 3.65 14.43 -5.62
C LEU A 112 4.98 15.18 -5.44
N ILE A 113 6.05 14.47 -5.08
CA ILE A 113 7.40 15.03 -4.95
C ILE A 113 7.87 15.61 -6.29
N ALA A 114 7.70 14.87 -7.38
CA ALA A 114 8.06 15.33 -8.72
C ALA A 114 7.27 16.59 -9.12
N SER A 115 5.97 16.65 -8.80
CA SER A 115 5.13 17.83 -9.04
C SER A 115 5.60 19.06 -8.26
N LYS A 116 6.01 18.87 -6.99
CA LYS A 116 6.61 19.94 -6.17
C LYS A 116 7.94 20.45 -6.76
N MET A 117 8.80 19.55 -7.24
CA MET A 117 10.07 19.90 -7.89
C MET A 117 9.84 20.69 -9.19
N LEU A 118 8.84 20.29 -9.97
CA LEU A 118 8.45 21.00 -11.20
C LEU A 118 7.87 22.39 -10.89
N ALA A 119 6.98 22.49 -9.91
CA ALA A 119 6.39 23.76 -9.47
C ALA A 119 7.46 24.71 -8.90
N ALA A 120 8.49 24.16 -8.24
CA ALA A 120 9.63 24.90 -7.76
C ALA A 120 10.60 25.31 -8.88
N GLY A 121 10.38 24.88 -10.13
CA GLY A 121 11.29 25.19 -11.26
C GLY A 121 12.67 24.52 -11.15
N VAL A 122 12.84 23.55 -10.27
CA VAL A 122 14.10 22.78 -10.09
C VAL A 122 14.30 21.84 -11.27
N VAL A 123 13.21 21.32 -11.82
CA VAL A 123 13.20 20.50 -13.03
C VAL A 123 12.29 21.11 -14.09
N LYS A 124 12.57 20.82 -15.37
CA LYS A 124 11.88 21.43 -16.51
C LYS A 124 10.84 20.54 -17.16
N GLN A 125 10.85 19.24 -16.84
CA GLN A 125 10.00 18.26 -17.48
C GLN A 125 9.38 17.29 -16.45
N ARG A 126 8.28 16.66 -16.85
CA ARG A 126 7.61 15.64 -16.04
C ARG A 126 8.53 14.44 -15.82
N PRO A 127 8.33 13.66 -14.73
CA PRO A 127 9.14 12.48 -14.47
C PRO A 127 8.95 11.43 -15.56
N THR A 128 10.06 10.84 -16.01
CA THR A 128 10.03 9.61 -16.79
C THR A 128 9.94 8.44 -15.82
N VAL A 129 8.94 7.60 -15.98
CA VAL A 129 8.67 6.45 -15.12
C VAL A 129 9.22 5.19 -15.79
N VAL A 130 10.06 4.47 -15.08
CA VAL A 130 10.63 3.18 -15.51
C VAL A 130 10.25 2.12 -14.47
N ASP A 131 9.59 1.04 -14.87
CA ASP A 131 9.44 -0.13 -14.02
C ASP A 131 10.76 -0.90 -14.03
N ALA A 132 11.23 -1.32 -12.87
CA ALA A 132 12.45 -2.10 -12.77
C ALA A 132 12.37 -3.46 -13.50
N ALA A 133 11.16 -3.96 -13.80
CA ALA A 133 10.98 -5.13 -14.65
C ALA A 133 11.41 -4.90 -16.11
N ASP A 134 11.33 -3.65 -16.58
CA ASP A 134 11.69 -3.23 -17.93
C ASP A 134 13.10 -2.61 -17.99
N TRP A 135 13.87 -2.79 -16.92
CA TRP A 135 15.18 -2.14 -16.74
C TRP A 135 16.18 -2.48 -17.85
N ASP A 136 16.21 -3.73 -18.30
CA ASP A 136 17.18 -4.15 -19.33
C ASP A 136 16.98 -3.40 -20.66
N ALA A 137 15.72 -3.12 -21.01
CA ALA A 137 15.41 -2.31 -22.20
C ALA A 137 15.87 -0.85 -22.02
N PHE A 138 15.64 -0.28 -20.83
CA PHE A 138 16.12 1.07 -20.51
C PHE A 138 17.65 1.15 -20.46
N ALA A 139 18.30 0.16 -19.86
CA ALA A 139 19.75 0.09 -19.70
C ALA A 139 20.50 -0.19 -21.03
N GLY A 140 19.84 -0.84 -21.97
CA GLY A 140 20.41 -1.09 -23.32
C GLY A 140 20.74 0.20 -24.09
N GLU A 141 19.94 1.26 -23.87
CA GLU A 141 20.12 2.59 -24.46
C GLU A 141 20.43 3.65 -23.38
N PHE A 142 21.16 3.28 -22.35
CA PHE A 142 21.32 4.07 -21.13
C PHE A 142 21.80 5.49 -21.37
N ASP A 143 22.86 5.68 -22.15
CA ASP A 143 23.48 7.00 -22.35
C ASP A 143 22.54 7.93 -23.14
N SER A 144 21.80 7.39 -24.11
CA SER A 144 20.77 8.10 -24.88
C SER A 144 19.58 8.46 -23.97
N ASN A 145 19.13 7.52 -23.17
CA ASN A 145 17.99 7.71 -22.26
C ASN A 145 18.33 8.75 -21.17
N ILE A 146 19.51 8.68 -20.55
CA ILE A 146 19.94 9.67 -19.54
C ILE A 146 20.15 11.05 -20.17
N ALA A 147 20.69 11.13 -21.38
CA ALA A 147 20.84 12.42 -22.07
C ALA A 147 19.47 13.08 -22.36
N SER A 148 18.45 12.29 -22.71
CA SER A 148 17.09 12.77 -22.90
C SER A 148 16.42 13.29 -21.62
N LEU A 149 16.88 12.81 -20.47
CA LEU A 149 16.39 13.16 -19.12
C LEU A 149 17.18 14.29 -18.47
N LYS A 150 18.03 14.98 -19.21
CA LYS A 150 18.83 16.08 -18.67
C LYS A 150 17.98 17.10 -17.93
N ASP A 151 18.36 17.44 -16.70
CA ASP A 151 17.64 18.32 -15.79
C ASP A 151 16.18 17.89 -15.53
N GLY A 152 15.88 16.60 -15.64
CA GLY A 152 14.58 15.99 -15.39
C GLY A 152 14.55 15.11 -14.14
N ILE A 153 13.55 14.22 -14.09
CA ILE A 153 13.37 13.24 -13.02
C ILE A 153 13.26 11.84 -13.62
N LEU A 154 14.03 10.91 -13.06
CA LEU A 154 13.90 9.48 -13.30
C LEU A 154 13.20 8.84 -12.11
N LEU A 155 11.95 8.39 -12.30
CA LEU A 155 11.18 7.66 -11.31
C LEU A 155 11.27 6.16 -11.60
N ILE A 156 11.93 5.42 -10.72
CA ILE A 156 12.06 3.96 -10.83
C ILE A 156 11.09 3.30 -9.85
N THR A 157 10.20 2.47 -10.38
CA THR A 157 9.24 1.69 -9.58
C THR A 157 9.70 0.24 -9.45
N ASN A 158 9.24 -0.45 -8.40
CA ASN A 158 9.61 -1.84 -8.12
C ASN A 158 11.13 -2.09 -8.03
N ALA A 159 11.86 -1.14 -7.46
CA ALA A 159 13.33 -1.13 -7.44
C ALA A 159 13.97 -2.39 -6.84
N GLN A 160 13.25 -3.14 -6.01
CA GLN A 160 13.70 -4.42 -5.49
C GLN A 160 14.01 -5.46 -6.60
N LYS A 161 13.45 -5.31 -7.80
CA LYS A 161 13.76 -6.17 -8.94
C LYS A 161 15.14 -5.90 -9.56
N LEU A 162 15.76 -4.77 -9.23
CA LEU A 162 17.12 -4.42 -9.63
C LEU A 162 18.19 -5.04 -8.70
N LEU A 163 17.74 -5.64 -7.59
CA LEU A 163 18.66 -6.25 -6.64
C LEU A 163 19.17 -7.58 -7.18
N PRO A 164 20.46 -7.93 -6.93
CA PRO A 164 21.01 -9.20 -7.37
C PRO A 164 20.26 -10.38 -6.71
N THR A 165 19.85 -11.35 -7.54
CA THR A 165 19.11 -12.53 -7.12
C THR A 165 19.99 -13.63 -6.53
N SER A 166 21.32 -13.56 -6.72
CA SER A 166 22.28 -14.52 -6.20
C SER A 166 23.54 -13.83 -5.66
N ARG A 167 24.14 -14.43 -4.61
CA ARG A 167 25.33 -13.91 -3.92
C ARG A 167 26.61 -13.92 -4.76
N ALA A 168 26.59 -14.48 -5.96
CA ALA A 168 27.76 -14.66 -6.80
C ALA A 168 27.60 -13.89 -8.11
N GLN A 169 28.35 -12.78 -8.26
CA GLN A 169 28.73 -12.13 -9.52
C GLN A 169 27.71 -11.17 -10.19
N ASP A 170 26.50 -10.98 -9.72
CA ASP A 170 25.63 -9.98 -10.34
C ASP A 170 26.05 -8.58 -9.92
N VAL A 171 26.57 -7.82 -10.86
CA VAL A 171 26.93 -6.42 -10.65
C VAL A 171 25.67 -5.65 -10.31
N ASN A 172 25.69 -5.03 -9.15
CA ASN A 172 24.59 -4.21 -8.65
C ASN A 172 24.16 -3.17 -9.69
N GLN A 173 22.97 -3.33 -10.27
CA GLN A 173 22.44 -2.45 -11.31
C GLN A 173 22.28 -1.00 -10.81
N LEU A 174 21.90 -0.85 -9.54
CA LEU A 174 21.78 0.48 -8.91
C LEU A 174 23.13 1.17 -8.78
N ASP A 175 24.16 0.44 -8.39
CA ASP A 175 25.51 0.99 -8.27
C ASP A 175 26.07 1.46 -9.63
N LYS A 176 25.83 0.69 -10.69
CA LYS A 176 26.14 1.11 -12.07
C LYS A 176 25.39 2.37 -12.46
N LEU A 177 24.08 2.44 -12.18
CA LEU A 177 23.26 3.60 -12.46
C LEU A 177 23.86 4.85 -11.82
N PHE A 178 24.05 4.82 -10.50
CA PHE A 178 24.52 5.98 -9.76
C PHE A 178 25.97 6.36 -10.10
N THR A 179 26.84 5.39 -10.36
CA THR A 179 28.22 5.66 -10.80
C THR A 179 28.24 6.40 -12.14
N ARG A 180 27.41 5.99 -13.10
CA ARG A 180 27.28 6.69 -14.38
C ARG A 180 26.67 8.08 -14.20
N MET A 181 25.61 8.21 -13.41
CA MET A 181 24.92 9.49 -13.18
C MET A 181 25.82 10.53 -12.50
N ARG A 182 26.70 10.12 -11.58
CA ARG A 182 27.68 11.03 -10.95
C ARG A 182 28.59 11.73 -11.94
N ASN A 183 28.91 11.04 -13.05
CA ASN A 183 29.84 11.52 -14.08
C ASN A 183 29.14 12.24 -15.23
N THR A 184 27.81 12.37 -15.18
CA THR A 184 27.00 13.00 -16.24
C THR A 184 26.53 14.38 -15.78
N GLU A 185 26.95 15.43 -16.51
CA GLU A 185 26.49 16.79 -16.26
C GLU A 185 24.99 16.93 -16.58
N GLY A 186 24.21 17.48 -15.63
CA GLY A 186 22.75 17.60 -15.76
C GLY A 186 22.01 16.26 -15.62
N ALA A 187 22.62 15.26 -14.97
CA ALA A 187 21.95 13.98 -14.70
C ALA A 187 20.60 14.20 -13.99
N PRO A 188 19.56 13.41 -14.30
CA PRO A 188 18.25 13.54 -13.69
C PRO A 188 18.29 13.31 -12.18
N ILE A 189 17.30 13.86 -11.46
CA ILE A 189 17.03 13.51 -10.07
C ILE A 189 16.38 12.12 -10.06
N VAL A 190 16.81 11.25 -9.13
CA VAL A 190 16.26 9.89 -9.00
C VAL A 190 15.24 9.81 -7.87
N LEU A 191 14.06 9.34 -8.20
CA LEU A 191 13.06 8.92 -7.23
C LEU A 191 12.96 7.38 -7.29
N LEU A 192 13.41 6.69 -6.25
CA LEU A 192 13.48 5.24 -6.22
C LEU A 192 12.39 4.67 -5.31
N CYS A 193 11.45 3.91 -5.89
CA CYS A 193 10.34 3.28 -5.16
C CYS A 193 10.59 1.77 -5.01
N GLY A 194 10.60 1.28 -3.77
CA GLY A 194 10.85 -0.14 -3.47
C GLY A 194 10.03 -0.67 -2.29
N GLN A 195 10.05 -1.99 -2.09
CA GLN A 195 9.46 -2.63 -0.93
C GLN A 195 10.40 -2.55 0.26
N VAL A 196 9.84 -2.33 1.47
CA VAL A 196 10.64 -2.07 2.69
C VAL A 196 11.60 -3.21 2.99
N ASN A 197 11.08 -4.44 3.08
CA ASN A 197 11.88 -5.59 3.54
C ASN A 197 13.00 -5.96 2.56
N GLU A 198 12.70 -5.99 1.27
CA GLU A 198 13.66 -6.36 0.22
C GLU A 198 14.74 -5.29 0.04
N MET A 199 14.35 -4.02 0.12
CA MET A 199 15.29 -2.90 0.01
C MET A 199 16.09 -2.67 1.29
N ALA A 200 15.54 -2.94 2.48
CA ALA A 200 16.24 -2.71 3.75
C ALA A 200 17.51 -3.55 3.87
N GLU A 201 17.43 -4.85 3.59
CA GLU A 201 18.59 -5.76 3.60
C GLU A 201 19.66 -5.28 2.61
N PHE A 202 19.26 -4.91 1.41
CA PHE A 202 20.18 -4.38 0.39
C PHE A 202 20.88 -3.08 0.86
N LEU A 203 20.12 -2.12 1.37
CA LEU A 203 20.67 -0.81 1.79
C LEU A 203 21.55 -0.93 3.03
N GLU A 204 21.27 -1.89 3.93
CA GLU A 204 22.11 -2.17 5.09
C GLU A 204 23.50 -2.67 4.67
N HIS A 205 23.56 -3.54 3.64
CA HIS A 205 24.82 -4.05 3.10
C HIS A 205 25.51 -3.06 2.15
N ASN A 206 24.78 -2.12 1.55
CA ASN A 206 25.28 -1.15 0.56
C ASN A 206 25.08 0.29 1.05
N LYS A 207 25.73 0.64 2.17
CA LYS A 207 25.61 1.97 2.80
C LYS A 207 26.00 3.12 1.87
N ASP A 208 26.90 2.90 0.93
CA ASP A 208 27.30 3.92 -0.05
C ASP A 208 26.18 4.26 -1.02
N VAL A 209 25.35 3.30 -1.41
CA VAL A 209 24.14 3.55 -2.23
C VAL A 209 23.08 4.31 -1.41
N HIS A 210 22.90 3.93 -0.13
CA HIS A 210 21.94 4.62 0.74
C HIS A 210 22.30 6.11 0.93
N ARG A 211 23.58 6.43 1.06
CA ARG A 211 24.05 7.82 1.21
C ARG A 211 23.82 8.72 -0.01
N LEU A 212 23.45 8.13 -1.16
CA LEU A 212 23.14 8.89 -2.37
C LEU A 212 21.78 9.57 -2.28
N PHE A 213 20.87 8.99 -1.48
CA PHE A 213 19.53 9.52 -1.28
C PHE A 213 19.56 10.53 -0.14
N GLU A 214 19.17 11.75 -0.44
CA GLU A 214 19.06 12.83 0.55
C GLU A 214 17.80 12.65 1.41
N PHE A 215 16.76 12.05 0.84
CA PHE A 215 15.49 11.82 1.52
C PHE A 215 15.13 10.32 1.52
N ASP A 216 14.76 9.80 2.70
CA ASP A 216 14.24 8.45 2.89
C ASP A 216 12.80 8.56 3.42
N PHE A 217 11.82 8.33 2.52
CA PHE A 217 10.41 8.32 2.85
C PHE A 217 9.94 6.89 3.07
N ARG A 218 9.55 6.55 4.30
CA ARG A 218 9.00 5.24 4.65
C ARG A 218 7.51 5.34 4.87
N LEU A 219 6.75 4.61 4.07
CA LEU A 219 5.29 4.63 4.05
C LEU A 219 4.75 3.46 4.87
N ASP A 220 4.04 3.79 5.94
CA ASP A 220 3.31 2.81 6.72
C ASP A 220 2.09 2.27 5.98
N ALA A 221 1.66 1.06 6.37
CA ALA A 221 0.39 0.50 5.93
C ALA A 221 -0.77 1.40 6.39
N PHE A 222 -1.84 1.44 5.59
CA PHE A 222 -3.03 2.19 5.95
C PHE A 222 -3.76 1.57 7.15
N ALA A 223 -4.12 2.39 8.12
CA ALA A 223 -5.06 1.99 9.17
C ALA A 223 -6.48 1.81 8.58
N LEU A 224 -7.33 1.08 9.30
CA LEU A 224 -8.71 0.83 8.88
C LEU A 224 -9.47 2.13 8.59
N ALA A 225 -9.33 3.13 9.45
CA ALA A 225 -9.96 4.44 9.27
C ALA A 225 -9.47 5.16 7.99
N ASP A 226 -8.18 5.02 7.66
CA ASP A 226 -7.60 5.60 6.46
C ASP A 226 -8.12 4.94 5.19
N LEU A 227 -8.31 3.61 5.20
CA LEU A 227 -8.91 2.87 4.07
C LEU A 227 -10.35 3.32 3.81
N VAL A 228 -11.14 3.50 4.88
CA VAL A 228 -12.52 4.03 4.77
C VAL A 228 -12.51 5.43 4.17
N LEU A 229 -11.64 6.31 4.68
CA LEU A 229 -11.53 7.68 4.17
C LEU A 229 -11.06 7.70 2.71
N LEU A 230 -10.08 6.87 2.35
CA LEU A 230 -9.55 6.74 0.99
C LEU A 230 -10.65 6.25 0.03
N ALA A 231 -11.38 5.19 0.38
CA ALA A 231 -12.47 4.68 -0.44
C ALA A 231 -13.57 5.73 -0.65
N ARG A 232 -13.97 6.45 0.39
CA ARG A 232 -14.94 7.56 0.28
C ARG A 232 -14.45 8.65 -0.65
N THR A 233 -13.19 9.04 -0.53
CA THR A 233 -12.56 10.05 -1.39
C THR A 233 -12.54 9.59 -2.84
N LEU A 234 -12.20 8.33 -3.11
CA LEU A 234 -12.23 7.74 -4.44
C LEU A 234 -13.65 7.72 -5.03
N LEU A 235 -14.65 7.28 -4.25
CA LEU A 235 -16.04 7.29 -4.68
C LEU A 235 -16.50 8.68 -5.09
N GLN A 236 -16.17 9.71 -4.32
CA GLN A 236 -16.57 11.09 -4.60
C GLN A 236 -15.76 11.71 -5.75
N GLN A 237 -14.44 11.58 -5.75
CA GLN A 237 -13.57 12.32 -6.68
C GLN A 237 -13.35 11.58 -8.01
N LYS A 238 -13.16 10.25 -7.96
CA LYS A 238 -12.88 9.43 -9.16
C LYS A 238 -14.18 9.01 -9.86
N TYR A 239 -15.20 8.60 -9.08
CA TYR A 239 -16.46 8.09 -9.64
C TYR A 239 -17.61 9.11 -9.60
N GLY A 240 -17.44 10.27 -8.96
CA GLY A 240 -18.49 11.30 -8.85
C GLY A 240 -19.74 10.81 -8.11
N ALA A 241 -19.60 9.80 -7.25
CA ALA A 241 -20.71 9.18 -6.55
C ALA A 241 -21.14 10.01 -5.33
N GLY A 242 -22.45 10.13 -5.11
CA GLY A 242 -23.00 10.52 -3.81
C GLY A 242 -22.77 9.40 -2.78
N LEU A 243 -22.77 9.75 -1.50
CA LEU A 243 -22.65 8.77 -0.42
C LEU A 243 -23.87 8.86 0.47
N SER A 244 -24.48 7.71 0.80
CA SER A 244 -25.62 7.66 1.72
C SER A 244 -25.18 7.81 3.19
N GLU A 245 -26.13 8.19 4.03
CA GLU A 245 -25.98 8.14 5.48
C GLU A 245 -25.75 6.69 5.93
N GLY A 246 -24.85 6.47 6.90
CA GLY A 246 -24.49 5.12 7.42
C GLY A 246 -23.49 4.34 6.57
N LEU A 247 -23.16 4.81 5.36
CA LEU A 247 -22.12 4.16 4.53
C LEU A 247 -20.75 4.09 5.22
N PRO A 248 -20.27 5.13 5.95
CA PRO A 248 -18.96 5.06 6.61
C PRO A 248 -18.82 3.91 7.60
N GLU A 249 -19.84 3.68 8.42
CA GLU A 249 -19.87 2.59 9.40
C GLU A 249 -19.91 1.23 8.70
N ARG A 250 -20.68 1.14 7.62
CA ARG A 250 -20.77 -0.07 6.81
C ARG A 250 -19.46 -0.38 6.10
N LEU A 251 -18.79 0.64 5.53
CA LEU A 251 -17.45 0.52 4.96
C LEU A 251 -16.42 0.06 6.00
N ASN A 252 -16.49 0.59 7.21
CA ASN A 252 -15.62 0.18 8.29
C ASN A 252 -15.74 -1.32 8.58
N ALA A 253 -16.97 -1.82 8.69
CA ALA A 253 -17.26 -3.25 8.88
C ALA A 253 -16.80 -4.09 7.67
N HIS A 254 -16.95 -3.57 6.47
CA HIS A 254 -16.54 -4.24 5.22
C HIS A 254 -15.02 -4.34 5.10
N PHE A 255 -14.28 -3.25 5.33
CA PHE A 255 -12.82 -3.30 5.36
C PHE A 255 -12.30 -4.18 6.48
N ALA A 256 -12.91 -4.16 7.66
CA ALA A 256 -12.55 -5.05 8.76
C ALA A 256 -12.74 -6.53 8.37
N TRP A 257 -13.75 -6.86 7.57
CA TRP A 257 -13.94 -8.20 7.01
C TRP A 257 -12.81 -8.55 6.04
N TYR A 258 -12.47 -7.67 5.07
CA TYR A 258 -11.38 -7.89 4.13
C TYR A 258 -10.03 -8.09 4.82
N MET A 259 -9.71 -7.27 5.81
CA MET A 259 -8.43 -7.37 6.54
C MET A 259 -8.28 -8.69 7.30
N ARG A 260 -9.38 -9.41 7.54
CA ARG A 260 -9.39 -10.76 8.14
C ARG A 260 -9.21 -11.87 7.12
N GLN A 261 -9.44 -11.60 5.85
CA GLN A 261 -9.31 -12.56 4.76
C GLN A 261 -7.91 -12.45 4.14
N ALA A 262 -6.92 -13.07 4.80
CA ALA A 262 -5.51 -12.98 4.39
C ALA A 262 -5.22 -13.44 2.94
N GLU A 263 -6.17 -14.13 2.29
CA GLU A 263 -5.99 -14.74 0.96
C GLU A 263 -6.44 -13.85 -0.20
N LEU A 264 -7.11 -12.72 0.05
CA LEU A 264 -7.73 -11.94 -1.03
C LEU A 264 -6.76 -11.06 -1.84
N GLY A 265 -5.45 -11.11 -1.57
CA GLY A 265 -4.39 -10.53 -2.42
C GLY A 265 -4.38 -9.00 -2.58
N HIS A 266 -5.42 -8.30 -2.13
CA HIS A 266 -5.50 -6.85 -2.15
C HIS A 266 -5.19 -6.27 -0.78
N THR A 267 -4.19 -5.39 -0.71
CA THR A 267 -3.75 -4.77 0.53
C THR A 267 -3.68 -3.26 0.38
N ASN A 268 -3.76 -2.57 1.50
CA ASN A 268 -3.58 -1.12 1.55
C ASN A 268 -4.50 -0.35 0.57
N GLY A 269 -3.97 0.63 -0.15
CA GLY A 269 -4.71 1.46 -1.09
C GLY A 269 -5.35 0.70 -2.25
N HIS A 270 -4.74 -0.41 -2.72
CA HIS A 270 -5.35 -1.25 -3.76
C HIS A 270 -6.66 -1.90 -3.30
N LEU A 271 -6.77 -2.21 -2.01
CA LEU A 271 -8.03 -2.68 -1.44
C LEU A 271 -9.08 -1.57 -1.47
N ALA A 272 -8.71 -0.34 -1.09
CA ALA A 272 -9.63 0.79 -1.12
C ALA A 272 -10.09 1.13 -2.56
N GLU A 273 -9.18 1.05 -3.54
CA GLU A 273 -9.51 1.23 -4.96
C GLU A 273 -10.48 0.17 -5.45
N LYS A 274 -10.22 -1.10 -5.14
CA LYS A 274 -11.10 -2.21 -5.50
C LYS A 274 -12.48 -2.05 -4.89
N VAL A 275 -12.57 -1.80 -3.59
CA VAL A 275 -13.85 -1.61 -2.91
C VAL A 275 -14.62 -0.43 -3.50
N ALA A 276 -13.96 0.70 -3.77
CA ALA A 276 -14.61 1.85 -4.39
C ALA A 276 -15.13 1.54 -5.80
N GLU A 277 -14.37 0.78 -6.59
CA GLU A 277 -14.80 0.32 -7.92
C GLU A 277 -16.00 -0.61 -7.82
N ASP A 278 -15.93 -1.67 -7.01
CA ASP A 278 -17.00 -2.65 -6.84
C ASP A 278 -18.31 -1.98 -6.38
N LEU A 279 -18.24 -1.05 -5.44
CA LEU A 279 -19.39 -0.31 -4.94
C LEU A 279 -19.96 0.67 -5.97
N SER A 280 -19.11 1.33 -6.76
CA SER A 280 -19.57 2.21 -7.83
C SER A 280 -20.32 1.45 -8.91
N VAL A 281 -19.85 0.24 -9.24
CA VAL A 281 -20.50 -0.68 -10.18
C VAL A 281 -21.83 -1.17 -9.60
N SER A 282 -21.88 -1.57 -8.32
CA SER A 282 -23.09 -2.01 -7.66
C SER A 282 -24.17 -0.94 -7.69
N ALA A 283 -23.84 0.30 -7.30
CA ALA A 283 -24.78 1.42 -7.35
C ALA A 283 -25.26 1.71 -8.78
N ALA A 284 -24.37 1.66 -9.77
CA ALA A 284 -24.73 1.86 -11.19
C ALA A 284 -25.67 0.77 -11.70
N LEU A 285 -25.47 -0.50 -11.34
CA LEU A 285 -26.36 -1.62 -11.68
C LEU A 285 -27.75 -1.45 -11.06
N ARG A 286 -27.83 -0.80 -9.90
CA ARG A 286 -29.09 -0.45 -9.24
C ARG A 286 -29.75 0.82 -9.84
N GLY A 287 -29.10 1.45 -10.82
CA GLY A 287 -29.58 2.70 -11.44
C GLY A 287 -29.38 3.94 -10.56
N SER A 288 -28.53 3.89 -9.56
CA SER A 288 -28.23 4.99 -8.63
C SER A 288 -26.86 5.59 -8.90
N ARG A 289 -26.74 6.91 -8.70
CA ARG A 289 -25.44 7.60 -8.61
C ARG A 289 -24.96 7.75 -7.15
N THR A 290 -25.77 7.29 -6.19
CA THR A 290 -25.44 7.33 -4.76
C THR A 290 -25.12 5.92 -4.30
N VAL A 291 -23.92 5.75 -3.75
CA VAL A 291 -23.49 4.51 -3.11
C VAL A 291 -24.08 4.46 -1.71
N GLY A 292 -24.77 3.36 -1.41
CA GLY A 292 -25.46 3.15 -0.16
C GLY A 292 -25.01 1.91 0.60
N VAL A 293 -25.57 1.72 1.79
CA VAL A 293 -25.33 0.54 2.62
C VAL A 293 -25.81 -0.76 1.95
N GLU A 294 -26.78 -0.65 1.04
CA GLU A 294 -27.34 -1.73 0.23
C GLU A 294 -26.39 -2.25 -0.84
N ASP A 295 -25.37 -1.47 -1.21
CA ASP A 295 -24.35 -1.88 -2.19
C ASP A 295 -23.28 -2.78 -1.56
N ILE A 296 -23.27 -2.92 -0.23
CA ILE A 296 -22.35 -3.78 0.52
C ILE A 296 -23.05 -5.01 1.03
N ASP A 297 -22.60 -6.20 0.60
CA ASP A 297 -23.13 -7.47 1.07
C ASP A 297 -23.00 -7.59 2.60
N PRO A 298 -24.10 -7.80 3.35
CA PRO A 298 -24.05 -8.04 4.78
C PRO A 298 -23.13 -9.18 5.22
N GLY A 299 -22.99 -10.22 4.39
CA GLY A 299 -22.10 -11.36 4.64
C GLY A 299 -20.62 -11.01 4.56
N GLN A 300 -20.28 -9.89 3.93
CA GLN A 300 -18.93 -9.35 3.80
C GLN A 300 -18.67 -8.21 4.79
N CYS A 301 -19.30 -8.22 5.93
CA CYS A 301 -19.12 -7.24 6.98
C CYS A 301 -18.72 -7.93 8.28
N PHE A 302 -17.69 -7.42 8.91
CA PHE A 302 -17.32 -7.83 10.26
C PHE A 302 -17.69 -6.74 11.24
N ILE A 303 -18.62 -7.06 12.12
CA ILE A 303 -19.00 -6.22 13.25
C ILE A 303 -18.42 -6.88 14.50
N PRO A 304 -17.43 -6.23 15.17
CA PRO A 304 -16.88 -6.77 16.40
C PRO A 304 -18.02 -6.97 17.42
N LYS A 305 -18.02 -8.12 18.08
CA LYS A 305 -18.91 -8.34 19.24
C LYS A 305 -18.59 -7.31 20.31
N SER A 306 -19.58 -6.86 21.05
CA SER A 306 -19.35 -6.01 22.20
C SER A 306 -18.56 -6.75 23.27
N GLU A 307 -17.89 -6.01 24.14
CA GLU A 307 -17.13 -6.60 25.24
C GLU A 307 -18.05 -7.43 26.17
N GLU A 308 -19.25 -6.94 26.40
CA GLU A 308 -20.28 -7.62 27.20
C GLU A 308 -20.69 -8.95 26.57
N GLU A 309 -20.91 -8.97 25.25
CA GLU A 309 -21.23 -10.21 24.51
C GLU A 309 -20.09 -11.23 24.57
N ILE A 310 -18.84 -10.77 24.48
CA ILE A 310 -17.69 -11.67 24.53
C ILE A 310 -17.47 -12.19 25.95
N ILE A 311 -17.57 -11.31 26.97
CA ILE A 311 -17.42 -11.72 28.37
C ILE A 311 -18.52 -12.70 28.76
N SER A 312 -19.78 -12.45 28.33
CA SER A 312 -20.88 -13.41 28.53
C SER A 312 -20.61 -14.73 27.80
N GLY A 313 -20.01 -14.68 26.62
CA GLY A 313 -19.58 -15.87 25.88
C GLY A 313 -18.54 -16.72 26.62
N LEU A 314 -17.69 -16.10 27.44
CA LEU A 314 -16.75 -16.82 28.30
C LEU A 314 -17.46 -17.64 29.38
N ASP A 315 -18.67 -17.26 29.78
CA ASP A 315 -19.43 -18.00 30.78
C ASP A 315 -19.90 -19.37 30.28
N ASN A 316 -19.91 -19.58 28.96
CA ASN A 316 -20.20 -20.89 28.36
C ASN A 316 -19.08 -21.92 28.61
N TYR A 317 -17.86 -21.46 28.96
CA TYR A 317 -16.75 -22.38 29.31
C TYR A 317 -16.86 -22.77 30.79
N VAL A 318 -17.25 -24.02 31.04
CA VAL A 318 -17.40 -24.54 32.41
C VAL A 318 -16.03 -24.82 33.05
N GLY A 319 -15.84 -24.41 34.30
CA GLY A 319 -14.68 -24.80 35.09
C GLY A 319 -13.37 -24.02 34.88
N LEU A 320 -13.36 -22.96 34.03
CA LEU A 320 -12.16 -22.15 33.74
C LEU A 320 -12.11 -20.81 34.47
N GLN A 321 -12.58 -20.76 35.74
CA GLN A 321 -12.72 -19.50 36.47
C GLN A 321 -11.41 -18.70 36.57
N GLY A 322 -10.29 -19.34 36.90
CA GLY A 322 -8.98 -18.67 36.98
C GLY A 322 -8.57 -18.02 35.66
N VAL A 323 -8.81 -18.68 34.53
CA VAL A 323 -8.50 -18.15 33.21
C VAL A 323 -9.43 -16.98 32.83
N LYS A 324 -10.71 -17.07 33.20
CA LYS A 324 -11.67 -15.96 33.00
C LYS A 324 -11.25 -14.71 33.81
N ASP A 325 -10.80 -14.91 35.04
CA ASP A 325 -10.36 -13.80 35.89
C ASP A 325 -9.07 -13.16 35.36
N GLU A 326 -8.17 -13.95 34.79
CA GLU A 326 -6.96 -13.46 34.14
C GLU A 326 -7.28 -12.65 32.87
N ILE A 327 -8.20 -13.11 32.02
CA ILE A 327 -8.67 -12.33 30.86
C ILE A 327 -9.27 -10.98 31.32
N LYS A 328 -10.13 -10.99 32.33
CA LYS A 328 -10.69 -9.75 32.89
C LYS A 328 -9.60 -8.80 33.41
N ALA A 329 -8.51 -9.33 33.96
CA ALA A 329 -7.36 -8.53 34.40
C ALA A 329 -6.61 -7.94 33.19
N ILE A 330 -6.37 -8.73 32.13
CA ILE A 330 -5.75 -8.25 30.88
C ILE A 330 -6.59 -7.13 30.26
N ILE A 331 -7.92 -7.30 30.14
CA ILE A 331 -8.81 -6.27 29.63
C ILE A 331 -8.67 -4.97 30.42
N ARG A 332 -8.71 -5.05 31.76
CA ARG A 332 -8.54 -3.88 32.64
C ARG A 332 -7.21 -3.17 32.40
N ASN A 333 -6.12 -3.93 32.27
CA ASN A 333 -4.79 -3.38 32.02
C ASN A 333 -4.71 -2.68 30.66
N ILE A 334 -5.30 -3.26 29.59
CA ILE A 334 -5.35 -2.63 28.27
C ILE A 334 -6.13 -1.32 28.31
N LYS A 335 -7.31 -1.32 28.95
CA LYS A 335 -8.13 -0.11 29.13
C LYS A 335 -7.38 0.98 29.89
N ALA A 336 -6.71 0.63 30.98
CA ALA A 336 -5.91 1.58 31.75
C ALA A 336 -4.77 2.17 30.94
N ARG A 337 -4.06 1.37 30.15
CA ARG A 337 -3.01 1.86 29.24
C ARG A 337 -3.55 2.81 28.18
N LYS A 338 -4.70 2.49 27.59
CA LYS A 338 -5.38 3.39 26.63
C LYS A 338 -5.78 4.71 27.27
N ALA A 339 -6.41 4.67 28.43
CA ALA A 339 -6.84 5.86 29.17
C ALA A 339 -5.66 6.78 29.53
N ASN A 340 -4.49 6.19 29.80
CA ASN A 340 -3.25 6.92 30.10
C ASN A 340 -2.50 7.38 28.83
N GLY A 341 -3.08 7.26 27.65
CA GLY A 341 -2.49 7.76 26.39
C GLY A 341 -1.20 7.05 25.97
N VAL A 342 -0.97 5.80 26.41
CA VAL A 342 0.19 5.02 26.02
C VAL A 342 0.16 4.79 24.51
N LYS A 343 1.07 5.44 23.80
CA LYS A 343 1.29 5.24 22.36
C LYS A 343 2.15 3.99 22.15
N GLY A 344 1.72 3.07 21.31
CA GLY A 344 2.48 1.86 20.95
C GLY A 344 1.74 0.57 21.25
N LYS A 345 2.48 -0.56 21.28
CA LYS A 345 1.89 -1.88 21.52
C LYS A 345 1.21 -1.93 22.90
N LEU A 346 -0.11 -2.09 22.89
CA LEU A 346 -0.91 -2.25 24.11
C LEU A 346 -0.64 -3.61 24.77
N LEU A 347 -0.27 -4.60 23.97
CA LEU A 347 0.16 -5.92 24.38
C LEU A 347 1.65 -6.08 24.08
N LYS A 348 2.41 -6.56 25.05
CA LYS A 348 3.84 -6.89 24.90
C LYS A 348 4.12 -8.39 25.05
N ASP A 349 3.12 -9.14 25.52
CA ASP A 349 3.32 -10.49 26.02
C ASP A 349 2.84 -11.53 24.99
N HIS A 350 3.48 -12.67 25.00
CA HIS A 350 3.02 -13.90 24.36
C HIS A 350 2.33 -14.75 25.43
N TYR A 351 1.34 -15.53 25.01
CA TYR A 351 0.52 -16.33 25.90
C TYR A 351 0.70 -17.82 25.60
N LEU A 352 0.90 -18.61 26.65
CA LEU A 352 1.01 -20.05 26.57
C LEU A 352 -0.25 -20.71 27.16
N PHE A 353 -0.97 -21.48 26.35
CA PHE A 353 -2.15 -22.22 26.77
C PHE A 353 -1.75 -23.67 27.05
N THR A 354 -1.73 -24.08 28.34
CA THR A 354 -1.39 -25.44 28.78
C THR A 354 -2.64 -26.16 29.25
N GLY A 355 -2.72 -27.46 28.99
CA GLY A 355 -3.83 -28.30 29.42
C GLY A 355 -3.91 -29.61 28.64
N ASN A 356 -4.69 -30.55 29.15
CA ASN A 356 -4.87 -31.88 28.52
C ASN A 356 -5.53 -31.76 27.14
N PRO A 357 -5.37 -32.76 26.26
CA PRO A 357 -6.12 -32.84 25.01
C PRO A 357 -7.64 -32.71 25.24
N GLY A 358 -8.36 -32.01 24.35
CA GLY A 358 -9.80 -31.87 24.44
C GLY A 358 -10.32 -30.85 25.47
N THR A 359 -9.47 -30.12 26.18
CA THR A 359 -9.89 -29.09 27.15
C THR A 359 -10.31 -27.76 26.51
N GLY A 360 -10.35 -27.67 25.18
CA GLY A 360 -10.82 -26.47 24.46
C GLY A 360 -9.77 -25.37 24.34
N LYS A 361 -8.45 -25.66 24.42
CA LYS A 361 -7.37 -24.68 24.30
C LYS A 361 -7.49 -23.81 23.06
N THR A 362 -7.66 -24.41 21.88
CA THR A 362 -7.80 -23.71 20.59
C THR A 362 -9.05 -22.84 20.55
N SER A 363 -10.21 -23.36 21.00
CA SER A 363 -11.47 -22.58 21.05
C SER A 363 -11.33 -21.37 21.98
N PHE A 364 -10.65 -21.58 23.11
CA PHE A 364 -10.43 -20.52 24.07
C PHE A 364 -9.43 -19.47 23.55
N ALA A 365 -8.35 -19.88 22.90
CA ALA A 365 -7.40 -18.98 22.25
C ALA A 365 -8.08 -18.12 21.19
N ARG A 366 -9.01 -18.67 20.41
CA ARG A 366 -9.80 -17.93 19.44
C ARG A 366 -10.69 -16.87 20.10
N THR A 367 -11.42 -17.25 21.16
CA THR A 367 -12.23 -16.29 21.95
C THR A 367 -11.37 -15.22 22.58
N PHE A 368 -10.17 -15.56 23.06
CA PHE A 368 -9.22 -14.59 23.58
C PHE A 368 -8.76 -13.60 22.52
N GLY A 369 -8.50 -14.04 21.29
CA GLY A 369 -8.24 -13.16 20.15
C GLY A 369 -9.39 -12.19 19.86
N GLU A 370 -10.65 -12.67 19.92
CA GLU A 370 -11.83 -11.81 19.78
C GLU A 370 -11.91 -10.75 20.89
N VAL A 371 -11.61 -11.12 22.14
CA VAL A 371 -11.53 -10.20 23.27
C VAL A 371 -10.49 -9.10 23.01
N LEU A 372 -9.28 -9.46 22.61
CA LEU A 372 -8.21 -8.52 22.35
C LEU A 372 -8.54 -7.53 21.23
N ASN A 373 -9.25 -8.00 20.20
CA ASN A 373 -9.74 -7.13 19.14
C ASN A 373 -10.85 -6.19 19.65
N SER A 374 -11.84 -6.69 20.41
CA SER A 374 -12.96 -5.86 20.91
C SER A 374 -12.49 -4.71 21.80
N VAL A 375 -11.48 -4.96 22.64
CA VAL A 375 -10.85 -3.89 23.44
C VAL A 375 -9.86 -3.04 22.64
N GLY A 376 -9.70 -3.33 21.33
CA GLY A 376 -8.84 -2.59 20.40
C GLY A 376 -7.35 -2.72 20.75
N ALA A 377 -6.94 -3.84 21.32
CA ALA A 377 -5.53 -4.19 21.50
C ALA A 377 -4.93 -4.74 20.21
N LEU A 378 -5.76 -5.35 19.38
CA LEU A 378 -5.41 -5.85 18.06
C LEU A 378 -6.19 -5.08 16.99
N PRO A 379 -5.54 -4.56 15.95
CA PRO A 379 -6.20 -3.72 14.95
C PRO A 379 -7.17 -4.50 14.05
N THR A 380 -6.88 -5.77 13.74
CA THR A 380 -7.66 -6.56 12.77
C THR A 380 -8.34 -7.79 13.37
N GLY A 381 -7.76 -8.37 14.43
CA GLY A 381 -8.32 -9.49 15.18
C GLY A 381 -8.49 -10.78 14.37
N GLN A 382 -7.77 -10.96 13.24
CA GLN A 382 -7.72 -12.25 12.57
C GLN A 382 -7.03 -13.28 13.46
N PHE A 383 -7.46 -14.54 13.32
CA PHE A 383 -6.91 -15.67 14.05
C PHE A 383 -6.31 -16.66 13.06
N VAL A 384 -4.99 -16.71 13.00
CA VAL A 384 -4.24 -17.63 12.13
C VAL A 384 -3.79 -18.81 12.99
N GLU A 385 -4.33 -19.98 12.69
CA GLU A 385 -4.03 -21.25 13.36
C GLU A 385 -3.05 -22.05 12.51
N VAL A 386 -1.94 -22.46 13.10
CA VAL A 386 -0.90 -23.26 12.45
C VAL A 386 -0.39 -24.33 13.41
N SER A 387 0.11 -25.42 12.85
CA SER A 387 0.84 -26.45 13.58
C SER A 387 2.35 -26.29 13.40
N GLY A 388 3.14 -26.92 14.26
CA GLY A 388 4.60 -26.92 14.10
C GLY A 388 5.09 -27.41 12.74
N LYS A 389 4.31 -28.24 12.05
CA LYS A 389 4.62 -28.76 10.71
C LYS A 389 4.50 -27.70 9.60
N ASP A 390 3.66 -26.70 9.78
CA ASP A 390 3.42 -25.65 8.79
C ASP A 390 4.63 -24.71 8.63
N PHE A 391 5.53 -24.71 9.61
CA PHE A 391 6.79 -23.96 9.55
C PHE A 391 7.90 -24.70 8.81
N ILE A 392 7.76 -26.01 8.60
CA ILE A 392 8.80 -26.84 7.99
C ILE A 392 8.60 -26.84 6.47
N GLY A 393 9.61 -26.37 5.73
CA GLY A 393 9.62 -26.45 4.26
C GLY A 393 10.07 -27.82 3.78
N GLN A 394 9.73 -28.15 2.53
CA GLN A 394 10.18 -29.41 1.89
C GLN A 394 11.63 -29.32 1.40
N PHE A 395 12.12 -28.10 1.14
CA PHE A 395 13.49 -27.84 0.66
C PHE A 395 14.20 -26.84 1.58
N VAL A 396 15.54 -26.78 1.43
CA VAL A 396 16.38 -25.81 2.17
C VAL A 396 16.03 -24.38 1.73
N GLY A 397 15.60 -23.55 2.67
CA GLY A 397 15.14 -22.17 2.42
C GLY A 397 13.61 -21.99 2.46
N ASP A 398 12.83 -23.04 2.22
CA ASP A 398 11.35 -22.94 2.24
C ASP A 398 10.81 -22.62 3.63
N SER A 399 11.46 -23.10 4.68
CA SER A 399 11.03 -22.86 6.07
C SER A 399 11.05 -21.38 6.42
N GLU A 400 12.05 -20.63 5.98
CA GLU A 400 12.13 -19.17 6.22
C GLU A 400 11.00 -18.43 5.49
N ALA A 401 10.74 -18.81 4.24
CA ALA A 401 9.63 -18.24 3.45
C ALA A 401 8.28 -18.58 4.08
N ASN A 402 8.09 -19.83 4.57
CA ASN A 402 6.87 -20.25 5.24
C ASN A 402 6.64 -19.47 6.53
N VAL A 403 7.66 -19.34 7.39
CA VAL A 403 7.59 -18.52 8.62
C VAL A 403 7.19 -17.10 8.29
N LYS A 404 7.84 -16.47 7.31
CA LYS A 404 7.55 -15.10 6.88
C LYS A 404 6.10 -14.95 6.40
N ASN A 405 5.62 -15.88 5.60
CA ASN A 405 4.25 -15.90 5.09
C ASN A 405 3.22 -16.06 6.22
N ILE A 406 3.45 -16.98 7.16
CA ILE A 406 2.58 -17.24 8.31
C ILE A 406 2.51 -15.98 9.20
N VAL A 407 3.66 -15.39 9.53
CA VAL A 407 3.75 -14.18 10.34
C VAL A 407 3.03 -13.02 9.64
N ASN A 408 3.25 -12.83 8.34
CA ASN A 408 2.58 -11.79 7.57
C ASN A 408 1.04 -11.96 7.57
N LYS A 409 0.55 -13.20 7.45
CA LYS A 409 -0.89 -13.50 7.53
C LYS A 409 -1.48 -13.17 8.90
N ALA A 410 -0.70 -13.28 9.96
CA ALA A 410 -1.14 -13.02 11.33
C ALA A 410 -0.94 -11.55 11.78
N MET A 411 -0.29 -10.73 10.97
CA MET A 411 0.00 -9.33 11.32
C MET A 411 -1.27 -8.55 11.66
N GLY A 412 -1.26 -7.93 12.85
CA GLY A 412 -2.42 -7.20 13.39
C GLY A 412 -3.45 -8.06 14.10
N GLY A 413 -3.31 -9.38 14.09
CA GLY A 413 -4.18 -10.35 14.73
C GLY A 413 -3.45 -11.27 15.70
N VAL A 414 -3.88 -12.53 15.76
CA VAL A 414 -3.33 -13.58 16.60
C VAL A 414 -2.74 -14.69 15.74
N LEU A 415 -1.48 -15.03 15.97
CA LEU A 415 -0.88 -16.28 15.50
C LEU A 415 -0.98 -17.33 16.62
N PHE A 416 -1.77 -18.36 16.41
CA PHE A 416 -1.91 -19.48 17.32
C PHE A 416 -1.14 -20.68 16.77
N ILE A 417 -0.15 -21.13 17.52
CA ILE A 417 0.66 -22.30 17.17
C ILE A 417 0.15 -23.46 18.03
N ASP A 418 -0.52 -24.41 17.39
CA ASP A 418 -1.01 -25.60 18.08
C ASP A 418 0.05 -26.70 18.04
N GLU A 419 0.07 -27.53 19.06
CA GLU A 419 1.05 -28.62 19.21
C GLU A 419 2.52 -28.16 19.07
N ALA A 420 2.85 -27.03 19.73
CA ALA A 420 4.19 -26.43 19.69
C ALA A 420 5.23 -27.24 20.48
#